data_baa27de477269249ecbf5fce6a46d1fc
#
_entry.id   baa27de477269249ecbf5fce6a46d1fc
#
_cell.length_a   1.000
_cell.length_b   1.000
_cell.length_c   1.000
_cell.angle_alpha   90.00
_cell.angle_beta   90.00
_cell.angle_gamma   90.00
#
_symmetry.space_group_name_H-M   'P 1'
#
loop_
_entity.id
_entity.type
_entity.pdbx_description
1 polymer ?
#
loop_
_entity_poly.entity_id
_entity_poly.type
_entity_poly.pdbx_seq_one_letter_code
_entity_poly.pdbx_strand_id
1 'polypeptide(L)'
;LLAPGQWVSAPDWRSQTAERMLSGTSMAAPHVAGTLALLLESRPTLTPTQLTQQLLAQSTPSVLAQLSGSPNRLLFAGSATALKFPPAHELNIGLLQGDTAVSRGRWTARATVRVVNASGKPMGGVKVSGLFQGASAPVSCSTAASGLCTLVSLAQTADVAQLSVAVQALEGAAFTYRRERDQARAITIQRPGGLAPR
;
A
#
# COMPACT_ATOMS: atom_id res chain seq x y z
N LEU A 1 -28.58 6.75 16.48
CA LEU A 1 -27.12 6.77 16.55
C LEU A 1 -26.62 8.21 16.42
N LEU A 2 -25.69 8.61 17.26
CA LEU A 2 -25.05 9.92 17.26
C LEU A 2 -23.57 9.75 16.91
N ALA A 3 -23.01 10.70 16.16
CA ALA A 3 -21.61 10.72 15.76
C ALA A 3 -21.05 12.15 15.90
N PRO A 4 -19.72 12.32 15.99
CA PRO A 4 -19.09 13.64 16.06
C PRO A 4 -19.52 14.52 14.89
N GLY A 5 -20.09 15.68 15.17
CA GLY A 5 -20.58 16.61 14.14
C GLY A 5 -20.38 18.07 14.50
N GLN A 6 -19.63 18.37 15.57
CA GLN A 6 -19.33 19.73 16.01
C GLN A 6 -17.83 19.99 15.93
N TRP A 7 -17.47 21.12 15.32
CA TRP A 7 -16.06 21.54 15.15
C TRP A 7 -15.18 20.50 14.46
N VAL A 8 -15.71 19.85 13.42
CA VAL A 8 -14.99 18.85 12.64
C VAL A 8 -14.10 19.56 11.63
N SER A 9 -12.78 19.34 11.74
CA SER A 9 -11.81 19.78 10.74
C SER A 9 -11.69 18.72 9.65
N ALA A 10 -11.72 19.14 8.40
CA ALA A 10 -11.57 18.30 7.23
C ALA A 10 -10.86 19.07 6.10
N PRO A 11 -10.25 18.37 5.13
CA PRO A 11 -9.68 19.01 3.94
C PRO A 11 -10.68 19.90 3.21
N ASP A 12 -10.23 21.07 2.77
CA ASP A 12 -11.02 22.00 1.96
C ASP A 12 -10.61 21.88 0.47
N TRP A 13 -11.57 21.94 -0.42
CA TRP A 13 -11.39 21.86 -1.87
C TRP A 13 -10.51 22.98 -2.47
N ARG A 14 -10.27 24.05 -1.71
CA ARG A 14 -9.54 25.25 -2.17
C ARG A 14 -8.06 25.03 -2.41
N SER A 15 -7.44 24.07 -1.73
CA SER A 15 -6.06 23.66 -1.97
C SER A 15 -5.77 22.28 -1.35
N GLN A 16 -4.64 21.68 -1.70
CA GLN A 16 -4.22 20.38 -1.17
C GLN A 16 -3.87 20.40 0.34
N THR A 17 -3.66 21.57 0.91
CA THR A 17 -3.29 21.75 2.32
C THR A 17 -4.29 22.58 3.11
N ALA A 18 -5.37 23.07 2.46
CA ALA A 18 -6.38 23.85 3.16
C ALA A 18 -7.27 22.93 4.02
N GLU A 19 -7.55 23.40 5.23
CA GLU A 19 -8.49 22.76 6.15
C GLU A 19 -9.64 23.71 6.44
N ARG A 20 -10.80 23.14 6.71
CA ARG A 20 -12.00 23.87 7.11
C ARG A 20 -12.67 23.20 8.28
N MET A 21 -13.03 23.99 9.28
CA MET A 21 -13.78 23.54 10.45
C MET A 21 -15.26 23.85 10.30
N LEU A 22 -16.10 22.83 10.39
CA LEU A 22 -17.55 22.94 10.23
C LEU A 22 -18.29 22.15 11.32
N SER A 23 -19.55 22.53 11.55
CA SER A 23 -20.45 21.82 12.46
C SER A 23 -21.78 21.53 11.76
N GLY A 24 -22.33 20.35 12.04
CA GLY A 24 -23.60 19.89 11.49
C GLY A 24 -23.69 18.37 11.37
N THR A 25 -24.89 17.88 11.13
CA THR A 25 -25.15 16.47 10.86
C THR A 25 -24.44 15.99 9.59
N SER A 26 -24.21 16.91 8.63
CA SER A 26 -23.41 16.62 7.43
C SER A 26 -21.96 16.27 7.75
N MET A 27 -21.42 16.72 8.89
CA MET A 27 -20.09 16.36 9.38
C MET A 27 -20.10 15.06 10.17
N ALA A 28 -21.23 14.70 10.78
CA ALA A 28 -21.40 13.43 11.49
C ALA A 28 -21.60 12.25 10.53
N ALA A 29 -22.25 12.45 9.39
CA ALA A 29 -22.56 11.40 8.43
C ALA A 29 -21.31 10.66 7.89
N PRO A 30 -20.20 11.32 7.50
CA PRO A 30 -19.00 10.63 7.03
C PRO A 30 -18.33 9.76 8.11
N HIS A 31 -18.43 10.09 9.39
CA HIS A 31 -17.94 9.22 10.47
C HIS A 31 -18.71 7.90 10.50
N VAL A 32 -20.03 7.94 10.29
CA VAL A 32 -20.85 6.73 10.18
C VAL A 32 -20.49 5.95 8.93
N ALA A 33 -20.36 6.62 7.78
CA ALA A 33 -19.97 5.98 6.52
C ALA A 33 -18.60 5.31 6.61
N GLY A 34 -17.61 5.97 7.20
CA GLY A 34 -16.28 5.40 7.44
C GLY A 34 -16.32 4.17 8.34
N THR A 35 -17.12 4.20 9.42
CA THR A 35 -17.28 3.03 10.30
C THR A 35 -17.95 1.87 9.58
N LEU A 36 -18.95 2.12 8.73
CA LEU A 36 -19.59 1.10 7.91
C LEU A 36 -18.60 0.50 6.89
N ALA A 37 -17.73 1.32 6.29
CA ALA A 37 -16.68 0.86 5.38
C ALA A 37 -15.69 -0.09 6.09
N LEU A 38 -15.28 0.23 7.32
CA LEU A 38 -14.43 -0.64 8.15
C LEU A 38 -15.11 -1.96 8.50
N LEU A 39 -16.42 -1.94 8.76
CA LEU A 39 -17.19 -3.16 8.99
C LEU A 39 -17.27 -4.04 7.74
N LEU A 40 -17.50 -3.44 6.57
CA LEU A 40 -17.52 -4.14 5.29
C LEU A 40 -16.16 -4.72 4.92
N GLU A 41 -15.08 -4.01 5.23
CA GLU A 41 -13.73 -4.50 5.01
C GLU A 41 -13.47 -5.80 5.80
N SER A 42 -13.91 -5.85 7.05
CA SER A 42 -13.77 -7.05 7.89
C SER A 42 -14.76 -8.15 7.56
N ARG A 43 -15.92 -7.81 6.98
CA ARG A 43 -17.04 -8.71 6.69
C ARG A 43 -17.73 -8.32 5.37
N PRO A 44 -17.10 -8.57 4.20
CA PRO A 44 -17.57 -8.07 2.91
C PRO A 44 -18.88 -8.65 2.41
N THR A 45 -19.40 -9.68 3.06
CA THR A 45 -20.66 -10.34 2.69
C THR A 45 -21.88 -9.86 3.47
N LEU A 46 -21.72 -8.90 4.38
CA LEU A 46 -22.86 -8.37 5.14
C LEU A 46 -23.82 -7.61 4.24
N THR A 47 -25.11 -7.93 4.39
CA THR A 47 -26.18 -7.14 3.77
C THR A 47 -26.31 -5.77 4.46
N PRO A 48 -26.91 -4.75 3.82
CA PRO A 48 -27.13 -3.44 4.46
C PRO A 48 -27.85 -3.52 5.81
N THR A 49 -28.83 -4.42 5.95
CA THR A 49 -29.55 -4.64 7.21
C THR A 49 -28.64 -5.20 8.29
N GLN A 50 -27.86 -6.22 7.98
CA GLN A 50 -26.89 -6.81 8.92
C GLN A 50 -25.79 -5.82 9.31
N LEU A 51 -25.33 -5.00 8.36
CA LEU A 51 -24.35 -3.97 8.59
C LEU A 51 -24.87 -2.90 9.58
N THR A 52 -26.12 -2.46 9.39
CA THR A 52 -26.79 -1.50 10.31
C THR A 52 -26.95 -2.11 11.70
N GLN A 53 -27.37 -3.37 11.79
CA GLN A 53 -27.49 -4.07 13.08
C GLN A 53 -26.13 -4.19 13.78
N GLN A 54 -25.08 -4.53 13.06
CA GLN A 54 -23.74 -4.64 13.61
C GLN A 54 -23.22 -3.28 14.10
N LEU A 55 -23.44 -2.20 13.34
CA LEU A 55 -23.09 -0.84 13.73
C LEU A 55 -23.78 -0.44 15.03
N LEU A 56 -25.09 -0.71 15.15
CA LEU A 56 -25.85 -0.42 16.36
C LEU A 56 -25.41 -1.27 17.55
N ALA A 57 -25.12 -2.56 17.32
CA ALA A 57 -24.68 -3.48 18.37
C ALA A 57 -23.34 -3.04 19.00
N GLN A 58 -22.40 -2.54 18.19
CA GLN A 58 -21.11 -2.06 18.70
C GLN A 58 -21.10 -0.62 19.21
N SER A 59 -22.17 0.17 18.98
CA SER A 59 -22.26 1.53 19.46
C SER A 59 -22.32 1.58 21.00
N THR A 60 -21.71 2.62 21.59
CA THR A 60 -21.67 2.80 23.05
C THR A 60 -23.03 3.32 23.54
N PRO A 61 -23.77 2.57 24.36
CA PRO A 61 -25.07 3.00 24.87
C PRO A 61 -24.94 3.90 26.10
N SER A 62 -25.92 4.78 26.29
CA SER A 62 -26.17 5.51 27.55
C SER A 62 -25.04 6.39 28.06
N VAL A 63 -24.19 6.92 27.17
CA VAL A 63 -23.04 7.78 27.54
C VAL A 63 -23.28 9.27 27.28
N LEU A 64 -24.42 9.62 26.65
CA LEU A 64 -24.72 11.00 26.30
C LEU A 64 -25.87 11.53 27.11
N ALA A 65 -25.91 12.86 27.30
CA ALA A 65 -27.00 13.60 27.99
C ALA A 65 -27.70 14.54 26.99
N GLN A 66 -28.90 15.03 27.37
CA GLN A 66 -29.64 16.04 26.61
C GLN A 66 -29.96 15.66 25.15
N LEU A 67 -30.50 14.48 24.93
CA LEU A 67 -30.67 13.87 23.60
C LEU A 67 -31.94 14.29 22.86
N SER A 68 -32.81 15.08 23.43
CA SER A 68 -34.08 15.55 22.81
C SER A 68 -34.84 14.42 22.07
N GLY A 69 -34.96 13.25 22.70
CA GLY A 69 -35.68 12.10 22.16
C GLY A 69 -34.86 11.19 21.20
N SER A 70 -33.63 11.54 20.89
CA SER A 70 -32.76 10.67 20.08
C SER A 70 -32.29 9.44 20.87
N PRO A 71 -32.14 8.25 20.22
CA PRO A 71 -31.56 7.09 20.87
C PRO A 71 -30.16 7.34 21.41
N ASN A 72 -29.93 7.03 22.69
CA ASN A 72 -28.65 7.23 23.37
C ASN A 72 -27.66 6.15 22.95
N ARG A 73 -27.12 6.32 21.77
CA ARG A 73 -26.07 5.46 21.18
C ARG A 73 -25.03 6.31 20.48
N LEU A 74 -23.81 6.31 21.00
CA LEU A 74 -22.68 6.99 20.40
C LEU A 74 -21.97 6.04 19.43
N LEU A 75 -21.67 6.55 18.24
CA LEU A 75 -20.88 5.83 17.25
C LEU A 75 -19.56 5.33 17.86
N PHE A 76 -19.26 4.08 17.64
CA PHE A 76 -18.00 3.46 18.04
C PHE A 76 -17.41 2.70 16.84
N ALA A 77 -16.21 3.09 16.42
CA ALA A 77 -15.53 2.48 15.28
C ALA A 77 -14.65 1.26 15.66
N GLY A 78 -14.71 0.83 16.93
CA GLY A 78 -13.86 -0.22 17.46
C GLY A 78 -12.57 0.32 18.12
N SER A 79 -11.86 -0.54 18.86
CA SER A 79 -10.55 -0.22 19.42
C SER A 79 -9.53 -0.04 18.31
N ALA A 80 -8.58 0.88 18.48
CA ALA A 80 -7.43 1.03 17.57
C ALA A 80 -6.65 -0.29 17.39
N THR A 81 -6.77 -1.24 18.32
CA THR A 81 -6.25 -2.61 18.21
C THR A 81 -7.08 -3.49 17.27
N ALA A 82 -8.37 -3.15 17.03
CA ALA A 82 -9.23 -3.83 16.07
C ALA A 82 -9.11 -3.23 14.66
N LEU A 83 -8.60 -2.01 14.55
CA LEU A 83 -8.15 -1.40 13.28
C LEU A 83 -6.77 -1.98 12.91
N LYS A 84 -6.60 -3.29 12.96
CA LYS A 84 -5.63 -3.92 12.09
C LYS A 84 -6.11 -3.63 10.68
N PHE A 85 -5.50 -2.63 10.05
CA PHE A 85 -5.59 -2.54 8.60
C PHE A 85 -5.37 -3.95 8.06
N PRO A 86 -6.27 -4.45 7.22
CA PRO A 86 -6.12 -5.81 6.75
C PRO A 86 -4.72 -5.95 6.13
N PRO A 87 -4.08 -7.10 6.33
CA PRO A 87 -2.76 -7.36 5.75
C PRO A 87 -2.69 -7.16 4.23
N ALA A 88 -3.84 -6.99 3.58
CA ALA A 88 -3.95 -6.69 2.16
C ALA A 88 -3.36 -5.33 1.74
N HIS A 89 -3.25 -4.36 2.66
CA HIS A 89 -2.67 -3.05 2.38
C HIS A 89 -1.15 -2.95 2.65
N GLU A 90 -0.54 -4.01 3.15
CA GLU A 90 0.91 -4.07 3.33
C GLU A 90 1.56 -4.77 2.12
N LEU A 91 2.60 -4.14 1.58
CA LEU A 91 3.39 -4.71 0.49
C LEU A 91 4.79 -5.06 0.98
N ASN A 92 5.32 -6.15 0.46
CA ASN A 92 6.71 -6.53 0.62
C ASN A 92 7.24 -7.24 -0.63
N ILE A 93 8.55 -7.36 -0.73
CA ILE A 93 9.20 -8.11 -1.80
C ILE A 93 9.20 -9.59 -1.42
N GLY A 94 8.42 -10.39 -2.14
CA GLY A 94 8.35 -11.85 -1.97
C GLY A 94 9.37 -12.61 -2.81
N LEU A 95 10.01 -11.94 -3.81
CA LEU A 95 11.10 -12.51 -4.62
C LEU A 95 11.91 -11.36 -5.23
N LEU A 96 13.23 -11.51 -5.22
CA LEU A 96 14.16 -10.71 -5.99
C LEU A 96 15.18 -11.65 -6.65
N GLN A 97 15.12 -11.75 -7.97
CA GLN A 97 15.96 -12.68 -8.73
C GLN A 97 16.67 -11.96 -9.87
N GLY A 98 17.97 -12.27 -10.05
CA GLY A 98 18.80 -11.70 -11.09
C GLY A 98 18.89 -12.59 -12.33
N ASP A 99 18.92 -11.95 -13.48
CA ASP A 99 19.19 -12.55 -14.79
C ASP A 99 19.96 -11.58 -15.68
N THR A 100 20.49 -12.05 -16.79
CA THR A 100 21.27 -11.24 -17.71
C THR A 100 20.81 -11.44 -19.17
N ALA A 101 20.95 -10.38 -19.96
CA ALA A 101 20.77 -10.46 -21.40
C ALA A 101 22.03 -9.91 -22.10
N VAL A 102 22.43 -10.55 -23.21
CA VAL A 102 23.58 -10.14 -24.03
C VAL A 102 23.07 -9.65 -25.38
N SER A 103 23.56 -8.50 -25.81
CA SER A 103 23.30 -7.96 -27.14
C SER A 103 24.50 -7.17 -27.64
N ARG A 104 24.95 -7.44 -28.86
CA ARG A 104 26.04 -6.71 -29.54
C ARG A 104 27.33 -6.56 -28.70
N GLY A 105 27.73 -7.63 -27.99
CA GLY A 105 28.93 -7.62 -27.15
C GLY A 105 28.82 -6.81 -25.83
N ARG A 106 27.60 -6.37 -25.47
CA ARG A 106 27.31 -5.75 -24.21
C ARG A 106 26.27 -6.59 -23.44
N TRP A 107 26.22 -6.43 -22.12
CA TRP A 107 25.28 -7.14 -21.30
C TRP A 107 24.41 -6.18 -20.46
N THR A 108 23.22 -6.61 -20.12
CA THR A 108 22.31 -5.89 -19.22
C THR A 108 21.95 -6.79 -18.05
N ALA A 109 21.97 -6.24 -16.84
CA ALA A 109 21.45 -6.90 -15.67
C ALA A 109 19.93 -6.70 -15.62
N ARG A 110 19.20 -7.75 -15.30
CA ARG A 110 17.75 -7.77 -15.16
C ARG A 110 17.42 -8.28 -13.76
N ALA A 111 16.67 -7.51 -13.00
CA ALA A 111 16.20 -7.90 -11.67
C ALA A 111 14.68 -8.07 -11.69
N THR A 112 14.22 -9.30 -11.61
CA THR A 112 12.80 -9.63 -11.51
C THR A 112 12.37 -9.54 -10.06
N VAL A 113 11.40 -8.68 -9.80
CA VAL A 113 10.81 -8.41 -8.49
C VAL A 113 9.40 -8.95 -8.47
N ARG A 114 9.06 -9.72 -7.44
CA ARG A 114 7.69 -10.13 -7.15
C ARG A 114 7.22 -9.40 -5.90
N VAL A 115 6.17 -8.62 -6.05
CA VAL A 115 5.52 -7.93 -4.94
C VAL A 115 4.34 -8.74 -4.46
N VAL A 116 4.25 -8.91 -3.15
CA VAL A 116 3.18 -9.65 -2.49
C VAL A 116 2.61 -8.83 -1.33
N ASN A 117 1.39 -9.15 -0.92
CA ASN A 117 0.82 -8.63 0.32
C ASN A 117 1.26 -9.47 1.54
N ALA A 118 0.84 -9.08 2.74
CA ALA A 118 1.18 -9.76 3.98
C ALA A 118 0.74 -11.23 4.05
N SER A 119 -0.24 -11.66 3.23
CA SER A 119 -0.67 -13.06 3.11
C SER A 119 0.07 -13.82 1.99
N GLY A 120 1.07 -13.20 1.34
CA GLY A 120 1.83 -13.81 0.24
C GLY A 120 1.13 -13.78 -1.12
N LYS A 121 -0.03 -13.13 -1.23
CA LYS A 121 -0.77 -12.99 -2.50
C LYS A 121 -0.06 -12.00 -3.43
N PRO A 122 0.15 -12.33 -4.72
CA PRO A 122 0.73 -11.41 -5.70
C PRO A 122 -0.07 -10.12 -5.85
N MET A 123 0.66 -8.98 -5.99
CA MET A 123 0.07 -7.65 -6.10
C MET A 123 0.43 -7.00 -7.44
N GLY A 124 -0.57 -6.79 -8.28
CA GLY A 124 -0.44 -6.08 -9.56
C GLY A 124 -0.61 -4.58 -9.42
N GLY A 125 -0.11 -3.82 -10.41
CA GLY A 125 -0.24 -2.37 -10.46
C GLY A 125 0.66 -1.60 -9.49
N VAL A 126 1.62 -2.27 -8.84
CA VAL A 126 2.58 -1.64 -7.94
C VAL A 126 3.78 -1.14 -8.74
N LYS A 127 4.13 0.13 -8.60
CA LYS A 127 5.35 0.69 -9.16
C LYS A 127 6.52 0.32 -8.26
N VAL A 128 7.50 -0.35 -8.83
CA VAL A 128 8.75 -0.76 -8.17
C VAL A 128 9.85 0.17 -8.67
N SER A 129 10.58 0.81 -7.78
CA SER A 129 11.74 1.64 -8.10
C SER A 129 13.00 1.03 -7.52
N GLY A 130 14.05 0.92 -8.32
CA GLY A 130 15.34 0.37 -7.91
C GLY A 130 16.52 1.12 -8.51
N LEU A 131 17.65 1.11 -7.82
CA LEU A 131 18.87 1.76 -8.25
C LEU A 131 19.96 0.72 -8.50
N PHE A 132 20.48 0.70 -9.71
CA PHE A 132 21.67 -0.08 -10.05
C PHE A 132 22.93 0.66 -9.58
N GLN A 133 23.92 -0.09 -9.13
CA GLN A 133 25.21 0.46 -8.69
C GLN A 133 25.86 1.29 -9.82
N GLY A 134 26.29 2.51 -9.50
CA GLY A 134 26.89 3.43 -10.46
C GLY A 134 25.88 4.18 -11.35
N ALA A 135 24.58 3.90 -11.25
CA ALA A 135 23.57 4.68 -11.95
C ALA A 135 23.24 5.98 -11.20
N SER A 136 23.05 7.08 -11.96
CA SER A 136 22.70 8.39 -11.42
C SER A 136 21.20 8.55 -11.09
N ALA A 137 20.36 7.68 -11.65
CA ALA A 137 18.89 7.72 -11.46
C ALA A 137 18.32 6.31 -11.29
N PRO A 138 17.25 6.18 -10.48
CA PRO A 138 16.53 4.92 -10.33
C PRO A 138 15.80 4.54 -11.62
N VAL A 139 15.69 3.24 -11.87
CA VAL A 139 14.81 2.66 -12.87
C VAL A 139 13.54 2.17 -12.21
N SER A 140 12.44 2.10 -12.96
CA SER A 140 11.17 1.63 -12.41
C SER A 140 10.44 0.69 -13.37
N CYS A 141 9.60 -0.18 -12.81
CA CYS A 141 8.66 -1.03 -13.53
C CYS A 141 7.33 -1.11 -12.75
N SER A 142 6.26 -1.51 -13.41
CA SER A 142 4.96 -1.77 -12.76
C SER A 142 4.65 -3.25 -12.77
N THR A 143 4.20 -3.78 -11.64
CA THR A 143 3.88 -5.22 -11.54
C THR A 143 2.65 -5.59 -12.34
N ALA A 144 2.72 -6.70 -13.06
CA ALA A 144 1.58 -7.35 -13.70
C ALA A 144 0.65 -7.99 -12.64
N ALA A 145 -0.48 -8.55 -13.06
CA ALA A 145 -1.40 -9.26 -12.17
C ALA A 145 -0.73 -10.43 -11.39
N SER A 146 0.35 -11.00 -11.92
CA SER A 146 1.20 -12.00 -11.27
C SER A 146 2.07 -11.45 -10.13
N GLY A 147 2.04 -10.14 -9.90
CA GLY A 147 2.91 -9.44 -8.95
C GLY A 147 4.35 -9.24 -9.45
N LEU A 148 4.67 -9.63 -10.67
CA LEU A 148 6.03 -9.59 -11.22
C LEU A 148 6.25 -8.33 -12.07
N CYS A 149 7.44 -7.74 -11.96
CA CYS A 149 8.00 -6.82 -12.94
C CYS A 149 9.53 -6.93 -12.97
N THR A 150 10.17 -6.38 -14.00
CA THR A 150 11.62 -6.49 -14.19
C THR A 150 12.26 -5.10 -14.31
N LEU A 151 13.21 -4.82 -13.43
CA LEU A 151 14.11 -3.67 -13.53
C LEU A 151 15.28 -4.05 -14.45
N VAL A 152 15.64 -3.16 -15.36
CA VAL A 152 16.69 -3.42 -16.37
C VAL A 152 17.74 -2.32 -16.27
N SER A 153 19.02 -2.72 -16.19
CA SER A 153 20.15 -1.79 -16.17
C SER A 153 20.39 -1.18 -17.56
N LEU A 154 21.20 -0.13 -17.61
CA LEU A 154 21.85 0.27 -18.84
C LEU A 154 22.79 -0.85 -19.32
N ALA A 155 23.09 -0.87 -20.63
CA ALA A 155 23.99 -1.84 -21.22
C ALA A 155 25.42 -1.63 -20.73
N GLN A 156 26.01 -2.68 -20.16
CA GLN A 156 27.37 -2.70 -19.60
C GLN A 156 28.37 -3.25 -20.62
N THR A 157 29.62 -2.82 -20.51
CA THR A 157 30.75 -3.42 -21.23
C THR A 157 31.18 -4.70 -20.53
N ALA A 158 31.99 -5.51 -21.23
CA ALA A 158 32.51 -6.75 -20.67
C ALA A 158 33.49 -6.57 -19.50
N ASP A 159 34.02 -5.34 -19.30
CA ASP A 159 34.90 -5.01 -18.16
C ASP A 159 34.17 -4.98 -16.83
N VAL A 160 32.85 -4.74 -16.84
CA VAL A 160 32.02 -4.79 -15.65
C VAL A 160 31.70 -6.24 -15.32
N ALA A 161 32.31 -6.78 -14.27
CA ALA A 161 32.18 -8.18 -13.89
C ALA A 161 30.85 -8.51 -13.22
N GLN A 162 30.27 -7.55 -12.52
CA GLN A 162 29.01 -7.69 -11.78
C GLN A 162 28.29 -6.35 -11.63
N LEU A 163 27.01 -6.40 -11.36
CA LEU A 163 26.19 -5.21 -11.10
C LEU A 163 25.20 -5.48 -9.97
N SER A 164 25.23 -4.67 -8.94
CA SER A 164 24.25 -4.76 -7.85
C SER A 164 23.07 -3.84 -8.11
N VAL A 165 21.89 -4.27 -7.71
CA VAL A 165 20.67 -3.46 -7.72
C VAL A 165 19.99 -3.53 -6.36
N ALA A 166 19.53 -2.39 -5.87
CA ALA A 166 18.74 -2.29 -4.65
C ALA A 166 17.35 -1.71 -4.95
N VAL A 167 16.31 -2.38 -4.50
CA VAL A 167 14.94 -1.85 -4.55
C VAL A 167 14.81 -0.77 -3.49
N GLN A 168 14.42 0.44 -3.92
CA GLN A 168 14.32 1.62 -3.07
C GLN A 168 12.90 1.85 -2.56
N ALA A 169 11.89 1.66 -3.44
CA ALA A 169 10.49 1.91 -3.11
C ALA A 169 9.54 0.96 -3.83
N LEU A 170 8.43 0.67 -3.16
CA LEU A 170 7.20 0.12 -3.72
C LEU A 170 6.11 1.17 -3.55
N GLU A 171 5.52 1.63 -4.64
CA GLU A 171 4.51 2.68 -4.66
C GLU A 171 3.20 2.14 -5.27
N GLY A 172 2.10 2.40 -4.59
CA GLY A 172 0.76 2.06 -5.07
C GLY A 172 -0.30 2.77 -4.24
N ALA A 173 -1.46 3.06 -4.83
CA ALA A 173 -2.55 3.71 -4.12
C ALA A 173 -3.01 2.83 -2.95
N ALA A 174 -3.10 3.42 -1.75
CA ALA A 174 -3.57 2.79 -0.51
C ALA A 174 -2.70 1.63 0.04
N PHE A 175 -1.42 1.53 -0.35
CA PHE A 175 -0.51 0.52 0.17
C PHE A 175 0.61 1.10 1.03
N THR A 176 1.03 0.33 2.04
CA THR A 176 2.20 0.63 2.88
C THR A 176 3.31 -0.38 2.59
N TYR A 177 4.47 0.10 2.19
CA TYR A 177 5.63 -0.75 1.97
C TYR A 177 6.28 -1.14 3.31
N ARG A 178 6.35 -2.46 3.59
CA ARG A 178 6.95 -3.05 4.79
C ARG A 178 8.30 -3.67 4.46
N ARG A 179 9.33 -2.83 4.51
CA ARG A 179 10.72 -3.22 4.20
C ARG A 179 11.25 -4.35 5.09
N GLU A 180 10.78 -4.42 6.32
CA GLU A 180 11.16 -5.44 7.30
C GLU A 180 10.67 -6.83 6.96
N ARG A 181 9.73 -6.96 6.02
CA ARG A 181 9.17 -8.23 5.53
C ARG A 181 9.74 -8.69 4.20
N ASP A 182 10.66 -7.94 3.62
CA ASP A 182 11.28 -8.30 2.35
C ASP A 182 12.13 -9.57 2.50
N GLN A 183 12.00 -10.51 1.57
CA GLN A 183 12.90 -11.66 1.48
C GLN A 183 14.31 -11.21 1.06
N ALA A 184 14.41 -10.29 0.13
CA ALA A 184 15.64 -9.62 -0.26
C ALA A 184 15.32 -8.23 -0.83
N ARG A 185 16.19 -7.24 -0.59
CA ARG A 185 16.06 -5.89 -1.16
C ARG A 185 17.15 -5.53 -2.14
N ALA A 186 18.23 -6.27 -2.14
CA ALA A 186 19.35 -6.07 -3.05
C ALA A 186 19.85 -7.42 -3.53
N ILE A 187 20.37 -7.43 -4.76
CA ILE A 187 20.98 -8.61 -5.37
C ILE A 187 22.15 -8.16 -6.23
N THR A 188 23.19 -8.99 -6.29
CA THR A 188 24.31 -8.81 -7.19
C THR A 188 24.18 -9.82 -8.34
N ILE A 189 24.23 -9.29 -9.56
CA ILE A 189 24.05 -10.03 -10.81
C ILE A 189 25.41 -10.12 -11.48
N GLN A 190 25.90 -11.32 -11.69
CA GLN A 190 27.19 -11.57 -12.33
C GLN A 190 27.09 -11.39 -13.85
N ARG A 191 28.15 -10.91 -14.47
CA ARG A 191 28.28 -10.90 -15.93
C ARG A 191 28.10 -12.32 -16.46
N PRO A 192 27.39 -12.52 -17.59
CA PRO A 192 27.22 -13.84 -18.17
C PRO A 192 28.57 -14.39 -18.68
N GLY A 193 28.79 -15.70 -18.50
CA GLY A 193 29.96 -16.41 -19.06
C GLY A 193 30.02 -16.26 -20.58
N GLY A 194 31.24 -16.17 -21.12
CA GLY A 194 31.45 -16.03 -22.56
C GLY A 194 31.65 -14.60 -23.07
N LEU A 195 31.45 -13.58 -22.27
CA LEU A 195 31.86 -12.20 -22.56
C LEU A 195 33.27 -11.94 -21.98
N ALA A 196 34.29 -12.02 -22.82
CA ALA A 196 35.64 -11.66 -22.41
C ALA A 196 35.82 -10.14 -22.31
N PRO A 197 36.54 -9.62 -21.31
CA PRO A 197 37.03 -8.24 -21.32
C PRO A 197 37.91 -8.03 -22.54
N ARG A 198 37.84 -6.87 -23.15
CA ARG A 198 38.77 -6.48 -24.22
C ARG A 198 40.06 -5.98 -23.63
#